data_a527ee9632f099bd5109a29118c84488
#
_entry.id   a527ee9632f099bd5109a29118c84488
#
_cell.length_a   1.000
_cell.length_b   1.000
_cell.length_c   1.000
_cell.angle_alpha   90.00
_cell.angle_beta   90.00
_cell.angle_gamma   90.00
#
_symmetry.space_group_name_H-M   'P 1'
#
loop_
_entity.id
_entity.type
_entity.pdbx_description
1 polymer ?
#
loop_
_entity_poly.entity_id
_entity_poly.type
_entity_poly.pdbx_seq_one_letter_code
_entity_poly.pdbx_strand_id
1 'polypeptide(L)'
;MGNCCRRPAKCAHASSTHFSVQSDRTKPPSKANKDSTSSSQHTPFGTLNKILVSSKSDISASNSVKDFSFNDLKNASKNFRSESLLGEGGFGCVFKGWLDENTLAPTKPGTGMVVAIKKLKTESFQGHKEWLAEVNYLGQLHHENLVKLIGYCSESENRLLVYEFMSKGSLENHLFKKGVQPITWATRMSIAIDVAQGISFLHSLDANVIYRDLKASNILLDSDFKAKLSDFGLARDGPTGDNTHVSTRVVGTRGYAAPEYVATGHLTPKSDVYSFGVVLLELLSGRRAMDDEKAGGVEETLVDWAKPFLSDNRRVLRIMDTRLGGQYSKKGAQAAASLALQCLHTDPKNRPLMTDVLAALERLPTSKDIPRTPSPRVEYHIMKHSSNPGHTHKATAGATNLILTSFYFFECFVKPCSISEN
;
A
#
# COMPACT_ATOMS: atom_id res chain seq x y z
N MET A 1 43.85 -15.54 21.27
CA MET A 1 42.71 -15.62 22.21
C MET A 1 41.89 -14.37 22.00
N GLY A 2 40.68 -14.46 21.52
CA GLY A 2 39.80 -13.29 21.28
C GLY A 2 38.73 -13.65 20.27
N ASN A 3 37.62 -14.26 20.74
CA ASN A 3 36.46 -14.61 19.94
C ASN A 3 35.75 -13.36 19.46
N CYS A 4 35.76 -13.07 18.15
CA CYS A 4 34.86 -12.14 17.48
C CYS A 4 33.74 -12.91 16.79
N CYS A 5 32.65 -13.18 17.51
CA CYS A 5 31.38 -13.56 16.91
C CYS A 5 30.78 -12.33 16.17
N ARG A 6 30.96 -12.29 14.86
CA ARG A 6 30.19 -11.37 14.00
C ARG A 6 28.74 -11.86 13.94
N ARG A 7 27.85 -11.12 14.59
CA ARG A 7 26.40 -11.24 14.37
C ARG A 7 26.06 -10.75 12.97
N PRO A 8 25.15 -11.43 12.22
CA PRO A 8 24.68 -10.92 10.95
C PRO A 8 23.91 -9.61 11.16
N ALA A 9 24.16 -8.63 10.28
CA ALA A 9 23.46 -7.35 10.28
C ALA A 9 21.96 -7.60 10.09
N LYS A 10 21.17 -7.26 11.10
CA LYS A 10 19.70 -7.19 10.98
C LYS A 10 19.39 -6.07 10.00
N CYS A 11 18.72 -6.39 8.88
CA CYS A 11 18.02 -5.39 8.08
C CYS A 11 17.09 -4.62 9.01
N ALA A 12 17.31 -3.34 9.18
CA ALA A 12 16.39 -2.45 9.87
C ALA A 12 15.15 -2.28 8.99
N HIS A 13 14.15 -3.11 9.22
CA HIS A 13 12.80 -2.81 8.78
C HIS A 13 12.25 -1.77 9.75
N ALA A 14 11.87 -0.62 9.21
CA ALA A 14 11.14 0.38 9.96
C ALA A 14 9.87 -0.27 10.50
N SER A 15 9.84 -0.50 11.81
CA SER A 15 8.65 -0.97 12.51
C SER A 15 7.63 0.15 12.44
N SER A 16 6.54 -0.04 11.68
CA SER A 16 5.40 0.88 11.75
C SER A 16 4.82 0.77 13.16
N THR A 17 5.12 1.75 14.00
CA THR A 17 4.60 1.81 15.35
C THR A 17 3.14 2.22 15.32
N HIS A 18 2.24 1.26 15.52
CA HIS A 18 0.84 1.55 15.82
C HIS A 18 0.75 2.19 17.20
N PHE A 19 0.10 3.34 17.28
CA PHE A 19 -0.14 3.99 18.58
C PHE A 19 -1.57 3.73 19.05
N SER A 20 -1.71 3.57 20.36
CA SER A 20 -3.00 3.47 21.05
C SER A 20 -2.92 4.40 22.25
N VAL A 21 -3.74 5.45 22.28
CA VAL A 21 -3.83 6.37 23.42
C VAL A 21 -4.86 5.80 24.40
N GLN A 22 -4.41 5.43 25.60
CA GLN A 22 -5.31 5.17 26.72
C GLN A 22 -5.58 6.51 27.43
N SER A 23 -6.84 6.92 27.49
CA SER A 23 -7.24 8.05 28.32
C SER A 23 -7.41 7.58 29.77
N ASP A 24 -6.48 7.93 30.64
CA ASP A 24 -6.67 7.81 32.09
C ASP A 24 -7.75 8.79 32.53
N ARG A 25 -8.96 8.26 32.81
CA ARG A 25 -9.98 9.02 33.52
C ARG A 25 -9.78 8.82 35.01
N THR A 26 -9.26 9.82 35.68
CA THR A 26 -9.36 9.97 37.14
C THR A 26 -10.82 10.13 37.54
N LYS A 27 -11.27 9.26 38.43
CA LYS A 27 -12.61 9.31 39.04
C LYS A 27 -12.69 10.41 40.10
N PRO A 28 -13.77 11.19 40.17
CA PRO A 28 -14.19 11.85 41.41
C PRO A 28 -15.10 10.95 42.23
N PRO A 29 -15.24 11.16 43.56
CA PRO A 29 -15.85 10.22 44.47
C PRO A 29 -17.39 10.27 44.45
N SER A 30 -17.95 9.12 44.75
CA SER A 30 -19.37 8.77 44.85
C SER A 30 -20.16 9.52 45.89
N LYS A 31 -21.42 9.89 45.58
CA LYS A 31 -22.54 9.91 46.55
C LYS A 31 -23.70 9.09 45.98
N ALA A 32 -24.19 8.19 46.79
CA ALA A 32 -25.31 7.32 46.53
C ALA A 32 -26.64 8.11 46.59
N ASN A 33 -27.59 7.74 45.71
CA ASN A 33 -28.98 7.54 46.08
C ASN A 33 -29.68 6.59 45.09
N LYS A 34 -30.50 5.72 45.68
CA LYS A 34 -31.41 4.78 45.04
C LYS A 34 -32.60 5.53 44.41
N ASP A 35 -33.07 5.12 43.24
CA ASP A 35 -34.32 4.48 43.06
C ASP A 35 -34.59 4.06 41.60
N SER A 36 -35.25 2.96 41.48
CA SER A 36 -35.79 2.19 40.38
C SER A 36 -36.55 2.97 39.30
N THR A 37 -36.33 2.66 38.02
CA THR A 37 -37.36 2.07 37.15
C THR A 37 -36.80 1.72 35.77
N SER A 38 -37.18 0.56 35.30
CA SER A 38 -36.87 -0.04 34.02
C SER A 38 -37.50 0.71 32.85
N SER A 39 -36.72 0.99 31.79
CA SER A 39 -37.23 0.99 30.44
C SER A 39 -36.08 0.68 29.47
N SER A 40 -36.16 -0.50 28.90
CA SER A 40 -35.32 -0.96 27.79
C SER A 40 -35.65 -0.14 26.54
N GLN A 41 -34.70 0.70 26.09
CA GLN A 41 -34.73 1.26 24.75
C GLN A 41 -33.68 0.53 23.89
N HIS A 42 -34.16 -0.31 22.99
CA HIS A 42 -33.44 -0.90 21.92
C HIS A 42 -33.00 0.20 20.94
N THR A 43 -31.71 0.45 20.84
CA THR A 43 -31.14 1.17 19.71
C THR A 43 -30.89 0.17 18.59
N PRO A 44 -31.30 0.45 17.34
CA PRO A 44 -31.01 -0.41 16.20
C PRO A 44 -29.53 -0.25 15.79
N PHE A 45 -28.69 -1.18 16.20
CA PHE A 45 -27.36 -1.35 15.66
C PHE A 45 -27.49 -1.90 14.23
N GLY A 46 -26.79 -1.24 13.29
CA GLY A 46 -26.81 -1.56 11.88
C GLY A 46 -26.43 -3.02 11.57
N THR A 47 -26.98 -3.53 10.50
CA THR A 47 -27.05 -4.93 10.08
C THR A 47 -25.70 -5.66 9.97
N LEU A 48 -24.60 -4.96 9.74
CA LEU A 48 -23.24 -5.55 9.66
C LEU A 48 -22.58 -5.83 11.02
N ASN A 49 -22.90 -5.04 12.07
CA ASN A 49 -22.40 -5.32 13.42
C ASN A 49 -22.99 -6.59 14.06
N LYS A 50 -24.06 -7.14 13.49
CA LYS A 50 -24.66 -8.40 13.96
C LYS A 50 -23.83 -9.62 13.59
N ILE A 51 -22.92 -9.48 12.61
CA ILE A 51 -22.04 -10.56 12.09
C ILE A 51 -20.80 -10.75 12.99
N LEU A 52 -20.40 -9.75 13.77
CA LEU A 52 -19.17 -9.78 14.58
C LEU A 52 -19.19 -10.65 15.84
N VAL A 53 -20.30 -11.29 16.19
CA VAL A 53 -20.43 -12.07 17.44
C VAL A 53 -20.97 -13.48 17.22
N SER A 54 -21.02 -13.97 16.00
CA SER A 54 -21.59 -15.29 15.75
C SER A 54 -20.55 -16.33 15.38
N SER A 55 -20.80 -17.53 15.84
CA SER A 55 -20.02 -18.76 15.68
C SER A 55 -19.71 -19.12 14.21
N LYS A 56 -18.85 -20.11 14.00
CA LYS A 56 -18.42 -20.72 12.71
C LYS A 56 -19.51 -20.80 11.60
N SER A 57 -20.82 -20.75 11.95
CA SER A 57 -21.95 -20.80 11.03
C SER A 57 -22.13 -19.55 10.16
N ASP A 58 -21.64 -18.38 10.59
CA ASP A 58 -21.92 -17.10 9.89
C ASP A 58 -20.84 -16.72 8.87
N ILE A 59 -19.65 -17.30 8.99
CA ILE A 59 -18.56 -17.14 8.00
C ILE A 59 -18.91 -17.91 6.71
N SER A 60 -19.72 -18.96 6.78
CA SER A 60 -20.07 -19.79 5.63
C SER A 60 -21.07 -19.15 4.66
N ALA A 61 -21.58 -17.96 4.93
CA ALA A 61 -22.52 -17.26 4.05
C ALA A 61 -21.85 -16.49 2.89
N SER A 62 -20.53 -16.26 2.89
CA SER A 62 -19.82 -15.68 1.75
C SER A 62 -19.24 -16.80 0.87
N ASN A 63 -19.97 -17.22 -0.13
CA ASN A 63 -19.66 -18.34 -1.03
C ASN A 63 -18.39 -18.19 -1.90
N SER A 64 -17.54 -17.19 -1.69
CA SER A 64 -16.38 -16.91 -2.55
C SER A 64 -15.01 -17.17 -1.91
N VAL A 65 -14.92 -17.37 -0.59
CA VAL A 65 -13.65 -17.46 0.13
C VAL A 65 -13.46 -18.87 0.71
N LYS A 66 -12.35 -19.53 0.36
CA LYS A 66 -12.06 -20.91 0.77
C LYS A 66 -11.59 -21.00 2.22
N ASP A 67 -12.16 -21.92 3.01
CA ASP A 67 -11.61 -22.38 4.29
C ASP A 67 -10.49 -23.40 4.03
N PHE A 68 -9.26 -23.08 4.41
CA PHE A 68 -8.09 -23.93 4.23
C PHE A 68 -7.72 -24.63 5.53
N SER A 69 -7.29 -25.89 5.44
CA SER A 69 -6.63 -26.53 6.57
C SER A 69 -5.26 -25.90 6.85
N PHE A 70 -4.84 -25.90 8.12
CA PHE A 70 -3.48 -25.44 8.47
C PHE A 70 -2.41 -26.25 7.76
N ASN A 71 -2.64 -27.57 7.58
CA ASN A 71 -1.70 -28.46 6.91
C ASN A 71 -1.55 -28.12 5.41
N ASP A 72 -2.64 -27.74 4.72
CA ASP A 72 -2.56 -27.31 3.33
C ASP A 72 -1.72 -26.04 3.20
N LEU A 73 -1.93 -25.03 4.05
CA LEU A 73 -1.15 -23.80 4.00
C LEU A 73 0.31 -24.00 4.40
N LYS A 74 0.57 -24.92 5.32
CA LYS A 74 1.91 -25.35 5.68
C LYS A 74 2.63 -25.99 4.49
N ASN A 75 1.95 -26.86 3.74
CA ASN A 75 2.50 -27.50 2.54
C ASN A 75 2.70 -26.48 1.41
N ALA A 76 1.70 -25.62 1.14
CA ALA A 76 1.79 -24.58 0.13
C ALA A 76 2.97 -23.62 0.35
N SER A 77 3.32 -23.31 1.62
CA SER A 77 4.41 -22.40 2.00
C SER A 77 5.74 -23.06 2.25
N LYS A 78 5.92 -24.34 1.95
CA LYS A 78 7.11 -25.13 2.31
C LYS A 78 7.42 -25.10 3.82
N ASN A 79 6.45 -25.37 4.66
CA ASN A 79 6.61 -25.36 6.11
C ASN A 79 6.92 -23.96 6.70
N PHE A 80 6.44 -22.88 6.07
CA PHE A 80 6.72 -21.51 6.50
C PHE A 80 8.22 -21.21 6.65
N ARG A 81 9.04 -21.74 5.74
CA ARG A 81 10.50 -21.54 5.78
C ARG A 81 10.89 -20.10 5.46
N SER A 82 12.06 -19.71 5.93
CA SER A 82 12.63 -18.37 5.73
C SER A 82 12.77 -17.98 4.25
N GLU A 83 13.03 -18.96 3.36
CA GLU A 83 13.12 -18.70 1.91
C GLU A 83 11.78 -18.33 1.27
N SER A 84 10.67 -18.66 1.94
CA SER A 84 9.31 -18.29 1.52
C SER A 84 8.82 -17.00 2.18
N LEU A 85 9.58 -16.43 3.13
CA LEU A 85 9.20 -15.22 3.85
C LEU A 85 9.22 -14.01 2.91
N LEU A 86 8.06 -13.35 2.76
CA LEU A 86 7.89 -12.11 1.99
C LEU A 86 8.08 -10.88 2.87
N GLY A 87 7.68 -10.97 4.14
CA GLY A 87 7.79 -9.88 5.10
C GLY A 87 7.35 -10.30 6.50
N GLU A 88 7.82 -9.55 7.49
CA GLU A 88 7.44 -9.69 8.90
C GLU A 88 7.09 -8.32 9.47
N GLY A 89 6.02 -8.25 10.27
CA GLY A 89 5.56 -7.02 10.92
C GLY A 89 4.91 -7.29 12.28
N GLY A 90 4.34 -6.24 12.86
CA GLY A 90 3.66 -6.31 14.16
C GLY A 90 2.52 -7.33 14.20
N PHE A 91 1.83 -7.54 13.08
CA PHE A 91 0.68 -8.45 12.97
C PHE A 91 1.04 -9.89 12.63
N GLY A 92 2.27 -10.20 12.26
CA GLY A 92 2.70 -11.56 11.91
C GLY A 92 3.69 -11.59 10.75
N CYS A 93 3.75 -12.77 10.11
CA CYS A 93 4.64 -13.04 9.00
C CYS A 93 3.84 -13.35 7.74
N VAL A 94 4.30 -12.88 6.58
CA VAL A 94 3.72 -13.17 5.28
C VAL A 94 4.66 -14.08 4.50
N PHE A 95 4.13 -15.19 4.00
CA PHE A 95 4.89 -16.21 3.25
C PHE A 95 4.38 -16.34 1.83
N LYS A 96 5.26 -16.64 0.91
CA LYS A 96 4.94 -17.05 -0.44
C LYS A 96 4.46 -18.50 -0.44
N GLY A 97 3.35 -18.77 -1.12
CA GLY A 97 2.80 -20.11 -1.30
C GLY A 97 2.46 -20.40 -2.76
N TRP A 98 2.14 -21.67 -3.05
CA TRP A 98 1.74 -22.13 -4.37
C TRP A 98 0.52 -23.03 -4.26
N LEU A 99 -0.54 -22.68 -4.99
CA LEU A 99 -1.80 -23.41 -5.05
C LEU A 99 -2.14 -23.78 -6.50
N ASP A 100 -2.84 -24.87 -6.69
CA ASP A 100 -3.44 -25.20 -7.98
C ASP A 100 -4.56 -24.19 -8.32
N GLU A 101 -4.60 -23.72 -9.55
CA GLU A 101 -5.52 -22.66 -9.97
C GLU A 101 -6.99 -23.07 -9.90
N ASN A 102 -7.30 -24.36 -10.08
CA ASN A 102 -8.67 -24.87 -10.15
C ASN A 102 -9.15 -25.43 -8.81
N THR A 103 -8.32 -26.22 -8.14
CA THR A 103 -8.70 -26.95 -6.92
C THR A 103 -8.31 -26.18 -5.64
N LEU A 104 -7.42 -25.19 -5.76
CA LEU A 104 -6.78 -24.52 -4.65
C LEU A 104 -6.05 -25.46 -3.69
N ALA A 105 -5.63 -26.63 -4.18
CA ALA A 105 -4.81 -27.54 -3.42
C ALA A 105 -3.33 -27.09 -3.40
N PRO A 106 -2.55 -27.43 -2.37
CA PRO A 106 -1.13 -27.11 -2.32
C PRO A 106 -0.38 -27.74 -3.51
N THR A 107 0.50 -26.95 -4.15
CA THR A 107 1.35 -27.41 -5.26
C THR A 107 2.83 -27.22 -4.98
N LYS A 108 3.67 -27.79 -5.86
CA LYS A 108 5.11 -27.56 -5.80
C LYS A 108 5.46 -26.12 -6.21
N PRO A 109 6.54 -25.56 -5.65
CA PRO A 109 7.04 -24.24 -6.08
C PRO A 109 7.27 -24.17 -7.59
N GLY A 110 6.76 -23.08 -8.17
CA GLY A 110 6.85 -22.85 -9.62
C GLY A 110 5.74 -23.50 -10.44
N THR A 111 4.80 -24.20 -9.80
CA THR A 111 3.59 -24.75 -10.44
C THR A 111 2.34 -24.12 -9.84
N GLY A 112 1.29 -23.94 -10.64
CA GLY A 112 0.05 -23.28 -10.24
C GLY A 112 0.21 -21.78 -9.94
N MET A 113 -0.77 -21.20 -9.28
CA MET A 113 -0.75 -19.79 -8.93
C MET A 113 0.05 -19.50 -7.66
N VAL A 114 0.74 -18.36 -7.67
CA VAL A 114 1.44 -17.85 -6.49
C VAL A 114 0.46 -17.12 -5.60
N VAL A 115 0.55 -17.34 -4.28
CA VAL A 115 -0.26 -16.67 -3.26
C VAL A 115 0.61 -16.08 -2.15
N ALA A 116 0.06 -15.10 -1.42
CA ALA A 116 0.63 -14.58 -0.19
C ALA A 116 -0.17 -15.11 1.00
N ILE A 117 0.52 -15.74 1.95
CA ILE A 117 -0.08 -16.35 3.14
C ILE A 117 0.36 -15.57 4.37
N LYS A 118 -0.55 -14.76 4.95
CA LYS A 118 -0.33 -13.99 6.18
C LYS A 118 -0.66 -14.88 7.38
N LYS A 119 0.35 -15.21 8.18
CA LYS A 119 0.18 -15.93 9.44
C LYS A 119 0.25 -14.94 10.59
N LEU A 120 -0.87 -14.75 11.30
CA LEU A 120 -0.95 -13.82 12.41
C LEU A 120 -0.24 -14.37 13.66
N LYS A 121 0.26 -13.43 14.49
CA LYS A 121 0.71 -13.74 15.86
C LYS A 121 -0.51 -13.96 16.74
N THR A 122 -0.69 -15.16 17.24
CA THR A 122 -1.92 -15.64 17.90
C THR A 122 -2.12 -15.12 19.32
N GLU A 123 -1.13 -14.44 19.90
CA GLU A 123 -1.09 -14.13 21.33
C GLU A 123 -1.95 -12.93 21.75
N SER A 124 -2.63 -12.23 20.83
CA SER A 124 -3.41 -11.06 21.17
C SER A 124 -4.87 -11.14 20.72
N PHE A 125 -5.78 -10.78 21.63
CA PHE A 125 -7.21 -10.58 21.34
C PHE A 125 -7.44 -9.55 20.22
N GLN A 126 -6.53 -8.57 20.08
CA GLN A 126 -6.55 -7.57 19.03
C GLN A 126 -6.29 -8.22 17.65
N GLY A 127 -5.30 -9.10 17.52
CA GLY A 127 -4.99 -9.78 16.26
C GLY A 127 -6.16 -10.64 15.75
N HIS A 128 -6.90 -11.29 16.66
CA HIS A 128 -8.09 -12.03 16.29
C HIS A 128 -9.21 -11.12 15.72
N LYS A 129 -9.41 -9.93 16.30
CA LYS A 129 -10.39 -8.96 15.77
C LYS A 129 -9.99 -8.43 14.39
N GLU A 130 -8.71 -8.19 14.17
CA GLU A 130 -8.18 -7.75 12.89
C GLU A 130 -8.33 -8.83 11.82
N TRP A 131 -8.03 -10.09 12.18
CA TRP A 131 -8.27 -11.22 11.29
C TRP A 131 -9.74 -11.36 10.88
N LEU A 132 -10.68 -11.23 11.84
CA LEU A 132 -12.12 -11.26 11.56
C LEU A 132 -12.53 -10.10 10.65
N ALA A 133 -12.02 -8.89 10.88
CA ALA A 133 -12.32 -7.74 10.03
C ALA A 133 -11.84 -7.99 8.59
N GLU A 134 -10.62 -8.50 8.39
CA GLU A 134 -10.11 -8.82 7.05
C GLU A 134 -10.96 -9.88 6.34
N VAL A 135 -11.34 -10.96 7.03
CA VAL A 135 -12.22 -12.00 6.46
C VAL A 135 -13.58 -11.40 6.09
N ASN A 136 -14.17 -10.58 6.95
CA ASN A 136 -15.49 -10.01 6.72
C ASN A 136 -15.51 -9.00 5.57
N TYR A 137 -14.55 -8.06 5.55
CA TYR A 137 -14.53 -7.04 4.49
C TYR A 137 -14.07 -7.63 3.15
N LEU A 138 -12.90 -8.24 3.09
CA LEU A 138 -12.34 -8.76 1.84
C LEU A 138 -13.02 -10.04 1.34
N GLY A 139 -13.76 -10.74 2.21
CA GLY A 139 -14.61 -11.86 1.80
C GLY A 139 -15.86 -11.42 1.04
N GLN A 140 -16.30 -10.18 1.19
CA GLN A 140 -17.52 -9.64 0.57
C GLN A 140 -17.23 -8.54 -0.46
N LEU A 141 -16.15 -7.75 -0.26
CA LEU A 141 -15.81 -6.62 -1.12
C LEU A 141 -14.87 -7.05 -2.24
N HIS A 142 -15.29 -6.81 -3.47
CA HIS A 142 -14.50 -7.12 -4.66
C HIS A 142 -14.34 -5.86 -5.51
N HIS A 143 -13.11 -5.40 -5.66
CA HIS A 143 -12.76 -4.24 -6.49
C HIS A 143 -11.35 -4.40 -7.05
N GLU A 144 -11.08 -3.87 -8.22
CA GLU A 144 -9.77 -4.00 -8.88
C GLU A 144 -8.61 -3.37 -8.09
N ASN A 145 -8.90 -2.37 -7.24
CA ASN A 145 -7.93 -1.71 -6.38
C ASN A 145 -8.00 -2.17 -4.91
N LEU A 146 -8.62 -3.31 -4.63
CA LEU A 146 -8.54 -4.02 -3.35
C LEU A 146 -7.85 -5.36 -3.57
N VAL A 147 -6.98 -5.76 -2.62
CA VAL A 147 -6.35 -7.08 -2.68
C VAL A 147 -7.39 -8.17 -2.55
N LYS A 148 -7.33 -9.18 -3.42
CA LYS A 148 -8.28 -10.30 -3.40
C LYS A 148 -7.92 -11.27 -2.28
N LEU A 149 -8.86 -11.51 -1.35
CA LEU A 149 -8.79 -12.60 -0.40
C LEU A 149 -9.24 -13.91 -1.09
N ILE A 150 -8.37 -14.90 -1.12
CA ILE A 150 -8.62 -16.22 -1.72
C ILE A 150 -9.20 -17.17 -0.67
N GLY A 151 -8.72 -17.06 0.58
CA GLY A 151 -9.18 -17.92 1.65
C GLY A 151 -8.58 -17.56 3.00
N TYR A 152 -8.97 -18.31 3.99
CA TYR A 152 -8.50 -18.18 5.37
C TYR A 152 -8.32 -19.55 6.04
N CYS A 153 -7.65 -19.56 7.19
CA CYS A 153 -7.60 -20.72 8.09
C CYS A 153 -7.89 -20.25 9.52
N SER A 154 -8.75 -21.01 10.22
CA SER A 154 -9.15 -20.75 11.60
C SER A 154 -9.03 -22.00 12.50
N GLU A 155 -8.07 -22.86 12.24
CA GLU A 155 -7.86 -24.09 12.99
C GLU A 155 -7.11 -23.84 14.30
N SER A 156 -7.66 -24.29 15.41
CA SER A 156 -7.07 -24.17 16.76
C SER A 156 -6.62 -22.71 17.03
N GLU A 157 -5.34 -22.52 17.39
CA GLU A 157 -4.74 -21.19 17.60
C GLU A 157 -4.29 -20.51 16.30
N ASN A 158 -4.35 -21.20 15.15
CA ASN A 158 -3.83 -20.68 13.91
C ASN A 158 -4.86 -19.76 13.24
N ARG A 159 -4.43 -18.54 12.89
CA ARG A 159 -5.19 -17.56 12.11
C ARG A 159 -4.34 -17.14 10.93
N LEU A 160 -4.75 -17.60 9.73
CA LEU A 160 -4.05 -17.29 8.48
C LEU A 160 -5.03 -16.69 7.48
N LEU A 161 -4.47 -15.89 6.58
CA LEU A 161 -5.18 -15.28 5.46
C LEU A 161 -4.40 -15.55 4.18
N VAL A 162 -5.09 -15.87 3.10
CA VAL A 162 -4.51 -16.21 1.81
C VAL A 162 -4.97 -15.21 0.77
N TYR A 163 -4.01 -14.48 0.19
CA TYR A 163 -4.28 -13.41 -0.79
C TYR A 163 -3.66 -13.71 -2.16
N GLU A 164 -4.14 -13.01 -3.17
CA GLU A 164 -3.41 -12.90 -4.43
C GLU A 164 -1.99 -12.37 -4.18
N PHE A 165 -1.04 -12.79 -5.01
CA PHE A 165 0.35 -12.39 -4.85
C PHE A 165 0.65 -11.10 -5.61
N MET A 166 1.07 -10.07 -4.89
CA MET A 166 1.46 -8.78 -5.44
C MET A 166 2.97 -8.76 -5.69
N SER A 167 3.35 -8.95 -6.95
CA SER A 167 4.74 -9.28 -7.34
C SER A 167 5.74 -8.15 -7.14
N LYS A 168 5.30 -6.89 -7.09
CA LYS A 168 6.15 -5.72 -6.83
C LYS A 168 6.21 -5.35 -5.33
N GLY A 169 5.43 -6.02 -4.46
CA GLY A 169 5.37 -5.70 -3.04
C GLY A 169 4.73 -4.35 -2.76
N SER A 170 5.16 -3.65 -1.70
CA SER A 170 4.54 -2.40 -1.27
C SER A 170 5.11 -1.16 -1.97
N LEU A 171 4.29 -0.10 -2.06
CA LEU A 171 4.71 1.23 -2.53
C LEU A 171 5.87 1.79 -1.70
N GLU A 172 5.90 1.51 -0.39
CA GLU A 172 6.97 1.89 0.52
C GLU A 172 8.35 1.44 0.02
N ASN A 173 8.45 0.19 -0.46
CA ASN A 173 9.70 -0.36 -0.98
C ASN A 173 10.21 0.37 -2.23
N HIS A 174 9.30 0.91 -3.04
CA HIS A 174 9.64 1.65 -4.26
C HIS A 174 9.96 3.11 -4.01
N LEU A 175 9.31 3.72 -3.02
CA LEU A 175 9.54 5.13 -2.70
C LEU A 175 10.79 5.34 -1.84
N PHE A 176 11.06 4.46 -0.87
CA PHE A 176 12.01 4.77 0.20
C PHE A 176 13.22 3.83 0.30
N LYS A 177 13.21 2.67 -0.36
CA LYS A 177 14.35 1.75 -0.32
C LYS A 177 15.53 2.34 -1.09
N LYS A 178 16.70 2.44 -0.45
CA LYS A 178 17.94 2.90 -1.07
C LYS A 178 18.39 1.94 -2.17
N GLY A 179 18.90 2.48 -3.28
CA GLY A 179 19.41 1.67 -4.41
C GLY A 179 18.35 1.14 -5.38
N VAL A 180 17.07 1.45 -5.17
CA VAL A 180 15.99 1.11 -6.10
C VAL A 180 15.78 2.28 -7.06
N GLN A 181 15.62 1.95 -8.36
CA GLN A 181 15.25 2.96 -9.38
C GLN A 181 13.91 3.61 -9.01
N PRO A 182 13.82 4.95 -9.02
CA PRO A 182 12.59 5.63 -8.67
C PRO A 182 11.50 5.34 -9.71
N ILE A 183 10.29 5.07 -9.23
CA ILE A 183 9.12 4.98 -10.10
C ILE A 183 8.85 6.35 -10.74
N THR A 184 8.45 6.31 -12.03
CA THR A 184 8.25 7.51 -12.84
C THR A 184 7.08 8.36 -12.34
N TRP A 185 7.04 9.63 -12.76
CA TRP A 185 5.90 10.51 -12.47
C TRP A 185 4.56 9.91 -12.92
N ALA A 186 4.50 9.37 -14.13
CA ALA A 186 3.28 8.76 -14.66
C ALA A 186 2.82 7.59 -13.80
N THR A 187 3.73 6.70 -13.39
CA THR A 187 3.43 5.57 -12.51
C THR A 187 2.96 6.04 -11.13
N ARG A 188 3.57 7.10 -10.56
CA ARG A 188 3.14 7.67 -9.27
C ARG A 188 1.71 8.22 -9.34
N MET A 189 1.35 8.89 -10.42
CA MET A 189 -0.02 9.41 -10.59
C MET A 189 -1.02 8.29 -10.86
N SER A 190 -0.64 7.26 -11.62
CA SER A 190 -1.46 6.05 -11.78
C SER A 190 -1.75 5.37 -10.44
N ILE A 191 -0.73 5.19 -9.60
CA ILE A 191 -0.88 4.65 -8.24
C ILE A 191 -1.81 5.54 -7.39
N ALA A 192 -1.68 6.86 -7.46
CA ALA A 192 -2.56 7.77 -6.73
C ALA A 192 -4.03 7.63 -7.18
N ILE A 193 -4.28 7.46 -8.49
CA ILE A 193 -5.61 7.21 -9.05
C ILE A 193 -6.16 5.88 -8.54
N ASP A 194 -5.39 4.80 -8.65
CA ASP A 194 -5.80 3.46 -8.18
C ASP A 194 -6.20 3.47 -6.69
N VAL A 195 -5.38 4.12 -5.84
CA VAL A 195 -5.67 4.27 -4.40
C VAL A 195 -6.94 5.09 -4.18
N ALA A 196 -7.11 6.20 -4.92
CA ALA A 196 -8.31 7.03 -4.81
C ALA A 196 -9.56 6.27 -5.27
N GLN A 197 -9.47 5.42 -6.30
CA GLN A 197 -10.56 4.54 -6.75
C GLN A 197 -10.94 3.54 -5.66
N GLY A 198 -9.97 2.86 -5.05
CA GLY A 198 -10.20 1.92 -3.96
C GLY A 198 -10.89 2.55 -2.76
N ILE A 199 -10.41 3.71 -2.29
CA ILE A 199 -11.04 4.43 -1.16
C ILE A 199 -12.40 5.00 -1.54
N SER A 200 -12.57 5.54 -2.75
CA SER A 200 -13.85 6.04 -3.26
C SER A 200 -14.90 4.93 -3.30
N PHE A 201 -14.51 3.73 -3.75
CA PHE A 201 -15.37 2.55 -3.72
C PHE A 201 -15.83 2.22 -2.29
N LEU A 202 -14.91 2.16 -1.32
CA LEU A 202 -15.26 1.87 0.08
C LEU A 202 -16.22 2.91 0.66
N HIS A 203 -16.01 4.19 0.37
CA HIS A 203 -16.86 5.28 0.83
C HIS A 203 -18.24 5.32 0.14
N SER A 204 -18.38 4.71 -1.04
CA SER A 204 -19.64 4.66 -1.79
C SER A 204 -20.60 3.55 -1.35
N LEU A 205 -20.12 2.60 -0.53
CA LEU A 205 -20.93 1.52 0.00
C LEU A 205 -21.97 2.04 0.99
N ASP A 206 -23.11 1.34 1.13
CA ASP A 206 -24.16 1.70 2.09
C ASP A 206 -23.64 1.85 3.52
N ALA A 207 -22.66 1.03 3.89
CA ALA A 207 -21.97 1.08 5.18
C ALA A 207 -20.92 2.21 5.28
N ASN A 208 -20.63 2.95 4.19
CA ASN A 208 -19.59 4.00 4.16
C ASN A 208 -18.27 3.53 4.78
N VAL A 209 -17.75 2.38 4.34
CA VAL A 209 -16.59 1.72 4.97
C VAL A 209 -15.38 2.64 5.02
N ILE A 210 -14.84 2.85 6.22
CA ILE A 210 -13.62 3.63 6.49
C ILE A 210 -12.45 2.66 6.58
N TYR A 211 -11.44 2.87 5.76
CA TYR A 211 -10.26 2.00 5.67
C TYR A 211 -9.31 2.15 6.86
N ARG A 212 -9.11 3.40 7.35
CA ARG A 212 -8.49 3.76 8.63
C ARG A 212 -6.97 3.61 8.72
N ASP A 213 -6.32 2.77 7.92
CA ASP A 213 -4.85 2.58 7.96
C ASP A 213 -4.21 2.76 6.57
N LEU A 214 -4.60 3.82 5.85
CA LEU A 214 -4.00 4.16 4.56
C LEU A 214 -2.59 4.68 4.75
N LYS A 215 -1.62 3.95 4.18
CA LYS A 215 -0.18 4.25 4.22
C LYS A 215 0.55 3.54 3.08
N ALA A 216 1.77 3.99 2.76
CA ALA A 216 2.55 3.43 1.65
C ALA A 216 2.85 1.93 1.78
N SER A 217 2.98 1.38 3.00
CA SER A 217 3.22 -0.05 3.22
C SER A 217 1.99 -0.93 2.98
N ASN A 218 0.77 -0.37 3.06
CA ASN A 218 -0.49 -1.07 2.83
C ASN A 218 -1.00 -0.94 1.38
N ILE A 219 -0.28 -0.22 0.53
CA ILE A 219 -0.52 -0.12 -0.91
C ILE A 219 0.40 -1.13 -1.60
N LEU A 220 -0.15 -2.21 -2.11
CA LEU A 220 0.59 -3.26 -2.82
C LEU A 220 0.50 -3.06 -4.33
N LEU A 221 1.57 -3.46 -5.03
CA LEU A 221 1.71 -3.27 -6.47
C LEU A 221 1.84 -4.61 -7.18
N ASP A 222 1.09 -4.80 -8.26
CA ASP A 222 1.19 -5.97 -9.13
C ASP A 222 2.34 -5.85 -10.15
N SER A 223 2.41 -6.77 -11.14
CA SER A 223 3.45 -6.77 -12.19
C SER A 223 3.50 -5.49 -13.00
N ASP A 224 2.36 -4.84 -13.20
CA ASP A 224 2.17 -3.65 -14.04
C ASP A 224 2.13 -2.35 -13.24
N PHE A 225 2.47 -2.41 -11.95
CA PHE A 225 2.38 -1.31 -10.99
C PHE A 225 0.95 -0.85 -10.71
N LYS A 226 -0.07 -1.67 -10.99
CA LYS A 226 -1.43 -1.38 -10.55
C LYS A 226 -1.51 -1.51 -9.04
N ALA A 227 -2.07 -0.50 -8.38
CA ALA A 227 -2.10 -0.46 -6.92
C ALA A 227 -3.38 -1.07 -6.36
N LYS A 228 -3.22 -1.82 -5.26
CA LYS A 228 -4.31 -2.40 -4.50
C LYS A 228 -4.13 -2.14 -3.01
N LEU A 229 -5.22 -1.79 -2.33
CA LEU A 229 -5.27 -1.65 -0.87
C LEU A 229 -5.25 -3.03 -0.21
N SER A 230 -4.42 -3.19 0.82
CA SER A 230 -4.27 -4.42 1.60
C SER A 230 -4.44 -4.12 3.10
N ASP A 231 -4.49 -5.14 3.96
CA ASP A 231 -4.58 -5.01 5.42
C ASP A 231 -5.84 -4.26 5.89
N PHE A 232 -6.99 -4.95 5.84
CA PHE A 232 -8.29 -4.44 6.27
C PHE A 232 -8.58 -4.67 7.76
N GLY A 233 -7.60 -5.08 8.55
CA GLY A 233 -7.76 -5.40 9.96
C GLY A 233 -8.28 -4.26 10.83
N LEU A 234 -8.06 -3.00 10.41
CA LEU A 234 -8.56 -1.81 11.10
C LEU A 234 -9.78 -1.17 10.43
N ALA A 235 -10.24 -1.69 9.29
CA ALA A 235 -11.40 -1.16 8.57
C ALA A 235 -12.66 -1.20 9.45
N ARG A 236 -13.59 -0.27 9.20
CA ARG A 236 -14.80 -0.12 10.00
C ARG A 236 -15.93 0.51 9.20
N ASP A 237 -17.15 0.09 9.50
CA ASP A 237 -18.35 0.77 9.01
C ASP A 237 -18.37 2.23 9.48
N GLY A 238 -18.74 3.12 8.60
CA GLY A 238 -18.90 4.54 8.84
C GLY A 238 -20.13 4.86 9.68
N PRO A 239 -20.40 6.14 9.91
CA PRO A 239 -21.58 6.58 10.66
C PRO A 239 -22.86 6.26 9.89
N THR A 240 -23.87 5.80 10.62
CA THR A 240 -25.21 5.46 10.10
C THR A 240 -26.29 6.35 10.72
N GLY A 241 -27.38 6.56 10.00
CA GLY A 241 -28.49 7.45 10.43
C GLY A 241 -28.01 8.88 10.62
N ASP A 242 -28.42 9.50 11.72
CA ASP A 242 -28.08 10.91 12.03
C ASP A 242 -26.69 11.11 12.66
N ASN A 243 -25.90 10.02 12.77
CA ASN A 243 -24.57 10.11 13.34
C ASN A 243 -23.61 10.79 12.37
N THR A 244 -22.81 11.73 12.88
CA THR A 244 -21.79 12.45 12.09
C THR A 244 -20.45 11.74 12.06
N HIS A 245 -20.18 10.80 12.98
CA HIS A 245 -18.93 10.09 13.15
C HIS A 245 -19.13 8.77 13.90
N VAL A 246 -18.11 7.93 13.87
CA VAL A 246 -18.00 6.74 14.72
C VAL A 246 -17.01 7.03 15.85
N SER A 247 -17.49 7.00 17.10
CA SER A 247 -16.59 7.12 18.27
C SER A 247 -15.84 5.81 18.49
N THR A 248 -14.53 5.86 18.49
CA THR A 248 -13.69 4.65 18.61
C THR A 248 -12.34 4.97 19.23
N ARG A 249 -11.69 3.93 19.79
CA ARG A 249 -10.29 4.06 20.22
C ARG A 249 -9.42 4.49 19.03
N VAL A 250 -8.53 5.44 19.26
CA VAL A 250 -7.55 5.89 18.25
C VAL A 250 -6.57 4.75 17.97
N VAL A 251 -6.56 4.30 16.73
CA VAL A 251 -5.62 3.33 16.19
C VAL A 251 -5.26 3.74 14.76
N GLY A 252 -4.18 3.21 14.23
CA GLY A 252 -3.66 3.53 12.91
C GLY A 252 -2.16 3.82 12.97
N THR A 253 -1.61 4.43 11.94
CA THR A 253 -0.17 4.69 11.81
C THR A 253 0.14 6.16 12.04
N ARG A 254 1.13 6.43 12.90
CA ARG A 254 1.60 7.80 13.20
C ARG A 254 2.05 8.49 11.90
N GLY A 255 1.74 9.77 11.77
CA GLY A 255 2.04 10.57 10.58
C GLY A 255 0.97 10.51 9.49
N TYR A 256 0.07 9.51 9.50
CA TYR A 256 -1.02 9.37 8.52
C TYR A 256 -2.39 9.67 9.14
N ALA A 257 -2.56 9.49 10.45
CA ALA A 257 -3.84 9.69 11.13
C ALA A 257 -4.25 11.16 11.15
N ALA A 258 -5.53 11.43 10.83
CA ALA A 258 -6.10 12.76 10.81
C ALA A 258 -6.10 13.40 12.22
N PRO A 259 -5.78 14.71 12.34
CA PRO A 259 -5.59 15.37 13.64
C PRO A 259 -6.85 15.35 14.52
N GLU A 260 -8.04 15.56 13.95
CA GLU A 260 -9.30 15.48 14.69
C GLU A 260 -9.58 14.07 15.22
N TYR A 261 -9.24 13.04 14.43
CA TYR A 261 -9.38 11.66 14.85
C TYR A 261 -8.44 11.32 16.01
N VAL A 262 -7.19 11.77 15.93
CA VAL A 262 -6.20 11.60 17.03
C VAL A 262 -6.66 12.31 18.29
N ALA A 263 -7.20 13.53 18.18
CA ALA A 263 -7.60 14.35 19.32
C ALA A 263 -8.90 13.88 19.99
N THR A 264 -9.85 13.35 19.23
CA THR A 264 -11.23 13.11 19.71
C THR A 264 -11.68 11.67 19.67
N GLY A 265 -11.03 10.81 18.86
CA GLY A 265 -11.51 9.47 18.54
C GLY A 265 -12.71 9.45 17.58
N HIS A 266 -13.07 10.59 16.97
CA HIS A 266 -14.15 10.71 16.00
C HIS A 266 -13.66 10.32 14.62
N LEU A 267 -14.02 9.13 14.18
CA LEU A 267 -13.65 8.56 12.90
C LEU A 267 -14.71 8.87 11.84
N THR A 268 -14.29 9.33 10.68
CA THR A 268 -15.16 9.62 9.51
C THR A 268 -14.47 9.23 8.21
N PRO A 269 -15.19 9.10 7.08
CA PRO A 269 -14.55 8.94 5.76
C PRO A 269 -13.53 10.06 5.43
N LYS A 270 -13.71 11.26 6.01
CA LYS A 270 -12.76 12.38 5.85
C LYS A 270 -11.42 12.14 6.55
N SER A 271 -11.34 11.16 7.45
CA SER A 271 -10.08 10.72 8.05
C SER A 271 -9.22 9.98 7.03
N ASP A 272 -9.82 9.13 6.15
CA ASP A 272 -9.10 8.48 5.04
C ASP A 272 -8.64 9.50 3.99
N VAL A 273 -9.44 10.55 3.75
CA VAL A 273 -9.05 11.65 2.84
C VAL A 273 -7.78 12.35 3.32
N TYR A 274 -7.65 12.58 4.63
CA TYR A 274 -6.42 13.12 5.19
C TYR A 274 -5.22 12.18 4.98
N SER A 275 -5.39 10.89 5.30
CA SER A 275 -4.34 9.88 5.10
C SER A 275 -3.95 9.77 3.62
N PHE A 276 -4.91 9.90 2.70
CA PHE A 276 -4.65 9.99 1.25
C PHE A 276 -3.79 11.22 0.90
N GLY A 277 -4.08 12.37 1.50
CA GLY A 277 -3.26 13.58 1.34
C GLY A 277 -1.80 13.36 1.74
N VAL A 278 -1.55 12.61 2.82
CA VAL A 278 -0.20 12.23 3.25
C VAL A 278 0.48 11.31 2.24
N VAL A 279 -0.21 10.27 1.76
CA VAL A 279 0.32 9.36 0.71
C VAL A 279 0.63 10.13 -0.57
N LEU A 280 -0.22 11.08 -0.96
CA LEU A 280 0.03 11.92 -2.13
C LEU A 280 1.30 12.77 -1.94
N LEU A 281 1.56 13.32 -0.75
CA LEU A 281 2.82 14.00 -0.46
C LEU A 281 4.03 13.06 -0.53
N GLU A 282 3.90 11.81 -0.08
CA GLU A 282 4.96 10.81 -0.21
C GLU A 282 5.27 10.51 -1.69
N LEU A 283 4.23 10.37 -2.52
CA LEU A 283 4.37 10.18 -3.97
C LEU A 283 5.04 11.38 -4.66
N LEU A 284 4.77 12.60 -4.21
CA LEU A 284 5.37 13.81 -4.77
C LEU A 284 6.82 13.99 -4.33
N SER A 285 7.09 13.80 -3.04
CA SER A 285 8.37 14.19 -2.43
C SER A 285 9.38 13.04 -2.35
N GLY A 286 8.92 11.78 -2.40
CA GLY A 286 9.77 10.64 -2.11
C GLY A 286 10.27 10.57 -0.67
N ARG A 287 9.62 11.29 0.27
CA ARG A 287 9.91 11.29 1.70
C ARG A 287 8.86 10.51 2.46
N ARG A 288 9.23 9.90 3.58
CA ARG A 288 8.31 9.20 4.49
C ARG A 288 7.43 10.19 5.26
N ALA A 289 6.22 9.75 5.61
CA ALA A 289 5.30 10.51 6.47
C ALA A 289 5.93 10.92 7.82
N MET A 290 6.79 10.05 8.35
CA MET A 290 7.64 10.30 9.53
C MET A 290 9.09 9.99 9.17
N ASP A 291 10.03 10.80 9.63
CA ASP A 291 11.47 10.61 9.42
C ASP A 291 12.12 10.26 10.76
N ASP A 292 12.21 8.96 11.05
CA ASP A 292 12.78 8.43 12.29
C ASP A 292 14.31 8.58 12.37
N GLU A 293 14.99 8.96 11.26
CA GLU A 293 16.46 9.05 11.19
C GLU A 293 17.01 10.40 11.67
N LYS A 294 16.19 11.40 11.95
CA LYS A 294 16.67 12.68 12.47
C LYS A 294 17.01 12.58 13.95
N ALA A 295 18.27 12.31 14.26
CA ALA A 295 18.85 12.46 15.60
C ALA A 295 18.80 13.93 16.02
N GLY A 296 17.86 14.32 16.88
CA GLY A 296 17.80 15.70 17.37
C GLY A 296 16.50 16.12 18.05
N GLY A 297 15.57 15.24 18.34
CA GLY A 297 14.51 15.47 19.34
C GLY A 297 13.26 16.24 18.88
N VAL A 298 13.19 16.80 17.69
CA VAL A 298 11.94 17.34 17.14
C VAL A 298 11.51 16.48 15.96
N GLU A 299 10.50 15.65 16.18
CA GLU A 299 9.89 14.81 15.14
C GLU A 299 9.01 15.68 14.23
N GLU A 300 9.56 16.13 13.11
CA GLU A 300 8.83 16.86 12.10
C GLU A 300 8.09 15.88 11.17
N THR A 301 6.77 15.99 11.05
CA THR A 301 6.01 15.19 10.09
C THR A 301 6.23 15.71 8.66
N LEU A 302 6.01 14.84 7.66
CA LEU A 302 6.03 15.23 6.25
C LEU A 302 5.04 16.37 5.96
N VAL A 303 3.89 16.37 6.63
CA VAL A 303 2.86 17.39 6.49
C VAL A 303 3.35 18.74 6.98
N ASP A 304 3.97 18.81 8.17
CA ASP A 304 4.50 20.04 8.75
C ASP A 304 5.64 20.59 7.90
N TRP A 305 6.54 19.72 7.43
CA TRP A 305 7.60 20.10 6.52
C TRP A 305 7.09 20.62 5.16
N ALA A 306 6.07 19.98 4.55
CA ALA A 306 5.58 20.36 3.22
C ALA A 306 4.69 21.61 3.24
N LYS A 307 3.91 21.80 4.30
CA LYS A 307 2.86 22.85 4.42
C LYS A 307 3.31 24.25 4.02
N PRO A 308 4.51 24.76 4.40
CA PRO A 308 4.97 26.08 3.99
C PRO A 308 5.22 26.24 2.48
N PHE A 309 5.36 25.13 1.74
CA PHE A 309 5.62 25.14 0.31
C PHE A 309 4.33 24.93 -0.51
N LEU A 310 3.32 24.26 0.06
CA LEU A 310 2.09 23.90 -0.65
C LEU A 310 1.19 25.10 -0.96
N SER A 311 1.28 26.18 -0.17
CA SER A 311 0.46 27.39 -0.34
C SER A 311 0.93 28.34 -1.45
N ASP A 312 2.14 28.13 -2.01
CA ASP A 312 2.69 28.92 -3.10
C ASP A 312 3.11 28.04 -4.28
N ASN A 313 2.42 28.15 -5.39
CA ASN A 313 2.68 27.39 -6.62
C ASN A 313 4.13 27.46 -7.12
N ARG A 314 4.87 28.55 -6.84
CA ARG A 314 6.28 28.69 -7.20
C ARG A 314 7.17 27.85 -6.28
N ARG A 315 6.76 27.68 -5.03
CA ARG A 315 7.52 26.95 -4.00
C ARG A 315 7.25 25.44 -4.01
N VAL A 316 6.07 25.01 -4.53
CA VAL A 316 5.69 23.59 -4.63
C VAL A 316 6.76 22.73 -5.28
N LEU A 317 7.44 23.23 -6.31
CA LEU A 317 8.47 22.45 -7.01
C LEU A 317 9.69 22.11 -6.12
N ARG A 318 9.83 22.73 -4.95
CA ARG A 318 10.90 22.43 -3.96
C ARG A 318 10.63 21.15 -3.17
N ILE A 319 9.38 20.71 -3.09
CA ILE A 319 9.05 19.45 -2.41
C ILE A 319 9.21 18.23 -3.30
N MET A 320 9.33 18.40 -4.61
CA MET A 320 9.39 17.31 -5.57
C MET A 320 10.61 16.42 -5.36
N ASP A 321 10.40 15.10 -5.47
CA ASP A 321 11.46 14.10 -5.39
C ASP A 321 12.57 14.39 -6.42
N THR A 322 13.77 14.70 -5.94
CA THR A 322 14.92 15.01 -6.78
C THR A 322 15.34 13.84 -7.67
N ARG A 323 15.02 12.60 -7.29
CA ARG A 323 15.28 11.38 -8.06
C ARG A 323 14.48 11.32 -9.37
N LEU A 324 13.39 12.10 -9.47
CA LEU A 324 12.65 12.25 -10.73
C LEU A 324 13.45 13.05 -11.79
N GLY A 325 14.55 13.71 -11.43
CA GLY A 325 15.38 14.46 -12.35
C GLY A 325 14.63 15.53 -13.15
N GLY A 326 13.53 16.08 -12.60
CA GLY A 326 12.67 17.05 -13.30
C GLY A 326 11.75 16.42 -14.36
N GLN A 327 11.70 15.09 -14.49
CA GLN A 327 10.86 14.37 -15.45
C GLN A 327 9.40 14.27 -14.97
N TYR A 328 8.73 15.42 -14.87
CA TYR A 328 7.31 15.52 -14.49
C TYR A 328 6.68 16.79 -15.09
N SER A 329 5.35 16.78 -15.24
CA SER A 329 4.60 17.97 -15.61
C SER A 329 4.61 18.97 -14.44
N LYS A 330 5.17 20.17 -14.63
CA LYS A 330 5.16 21.22 -13.61
C LYS A 330 3.73 21.61 -13.22
N LYS A 331 2.83 21.74 -14.20
CA LYS A 331 1.41 22.02 -13.97
C LYS A 331 0.73 20.85 -13.21
N GLY A 332 1.03 19.61 -13.61
CA GLY A 332 0.53 18.42 -12.93
C GLY A 332 1.01 18.35 -11.47
N ALA A 333 2.30 18.61 -11.22
CA ALA A 333 2.86 18.64 -9.87
C ALA A 333 2.22 19.72 -8.98
N GLN A 334 2.01 20.93 -9.52
CA GLN A 334 1.32 22.01 -8.82
C GLN A 334 -0.14 21.67 -8.50
N ALA A 335 -0.86 21.08 -9.46
CA ALA A 335 -2.25 20.67 -9.24
C ALA A 335 -2.36 19.52 -8.23
N ALA A 336 -1.49 18.51 -8.30
CA ALA A 336 -1.43 17.41 -7.30
C ALA A 336 -1.08 17.93 -5.90
N ALA A 337 -0.15 18.86 -5.78
CA ALA A 337 0.21 19.46 -4.49
C ALA A 337 -0.93 20.32 -3.90
N SER A 338 -1.66 21.06 -4.74
CA SER A 338 -2.87 21.80 -4.33
C SER A 338 -3.95 20.82 -3.83
N LEU A 339 -4.14 19.68 -4.51
CA LEU A 339 -5.08 18.64 -4.09
C LEU A 339 -4.66 18.03 -2.75
N ALA A 340 -3.36 17.72 -2.57
CA ALA A 340 -2.84 17.24 -1.29
C ALA A 340 -3.13 18.24 -0.15
N LEU A 341 -2.93 19.55 -0.39
CA LEU A 341 -3.23 20.58 0.60
C LEU A 341 -4.71 20.61 0.98
N GLN A 342 -5.63 20.42 0.01
CA GLN A 342 -7.07 20.33 0.27
C GLN A 342 -7.41 19.10 1.13
N CYS A 343 -6.81 17.93 0.82
CA CYS A 343 -7.00 16.70 1.60
C CYS A 343 -6.48 16.85 3.04
N LEU A 344 -5.41 17.60 3.25
CA LEU A 344 -4.76 17.84 4.54
C LEU A 344 -5.35 18.99 5.36
N HIS A 345 -6.53 19.50 4.96
CA HIS A 345 -7.18 20.56 5.71
C HIS A 345 -7.45 20.12 7.17
N THR A 346 -7.21 21.03 8.13
CA THR A 346 -7.37 20.73 9.57
C THR A 346 -8.83 20.43 9.93
N ASP A 347 -9.77 21.22 9.40
CA ASP A 347 -11.20 20.94 9.54
C ASP A 347 -11.62 19.86 8.51
N PRO A 348 -12.11 18.68 8.94
CA PRO A 348 -12.53 17.61 8.03
C PRO A 348 -13.67 18.03 7.09
N LYS A 349 -14.50 19.00 7.46
CA LYS A 349 -15.60 19.50 6.61
C LYS A 349 -15.09 20.14 5.31
N ASN A 350 -13.90 20.74 5.37
CA ASN A 350 -13.29 21.43 4.23
C ASN A 350 -12.46 20.50 3.33
N ARG A 351 -12.28 19.23 3.72
CA ARG A 351 -11.65 18.22 2.85
C ARG A 351 -12.62 17.79 1.76
N PRO A 352 -12.14 17.55 0.51
CA PRO A 352 -12.98 17.04 -0.57
C PRO A 352 -13.55 15.64 -0.25
N LEU A 353 -14.51 15.16 -1.04
CA LEU A 353 -14.87 13.74 -1.07
C LEU A 353 -13.83 12.96 -1.89
N MET A 354 -13.68 11.65 -1.65
CA MET A 354 -12.74 10.84 -2.45
C MET A 354 -13.13 10.78 -3.94
N THR A 355 -14.41 10.87 -4.27
CA THR A 355 -14.90 11.01 -5.65
C THR A 355 -14.37 12.27 -6.32
N ASP A 356 -14.33 13.40 -5.60
CA ASP A 356 -13.81 14.67 -6.11
C ASP A 356 -12.30 14.61 -6.27
N VAL A 357 -11.61 13.97 -5.32
CA VAL A 357 -10.16 13.70 -5.36
C VAL A 357 -9.81 12.87 -6.60
N LEU A 358 -10.54 11.78 -6.83
CA LEU A 358 -10.37 10.92 -7.99
C LEU A 358 -10.54 11.71 -9.29
N ALA A 359 -11.66 12.43 -9.44
CA ALA A 359 -11.93 13.23 -10.62
C ALA A 359 -10.86 14.34 -10.86
N ALA A 360 -10.27 14.89 -9.80
CA ALA A 360 -9.18 15.85 -9.90
C ALA A 360 -7.88 15.20 -10.39
N LEU A 361 -7.55 13.99 -9.89
CA LEU A 361 -6.36 13.25 -10.31
C LEU A 361 -6.42 12.83 -11.78
N GLU A 362 -7.58 12.35 -12.25
CA GLU A 362 -7.79 11.93 -13.64
C GLU A 362 -7.64 13.06 -14.64
N ARG A 363 -7.86 14.32 -14.21
CA ARG A 363 -7.68 15.53 -15.02
C ARG A 363 -6.25 16.06 -15.01
N LEU A 364 -5.33 15.45 -14.24
CA LEU A 364 -3.96 15.94 -14.19
C LEU A 364 -3.28 15.80 -15.56
N PRO A 365 -2.51 16.83 -16.01
CA PRO A 365 -1.73 16.73 -17.23
C PRO A 365 -0.77 15.53 -17.17
N THR A 366 -0.93 14.62 -18.11
CA THR A 366 -0.01 13.49 -18.27
C THR A 366 1.27 13.91 -18.98
N SER A 367 2.30 13.06 -18.99
CA SER A 367 3.61 13.33 -19.62
C SER A 367 3.56 13.72 -21.12
N LYS A 368 2.41 13.57 -21.79
CA LYS A 368 2.20 14.01 -23.18
C LYS A 368 2.26 15.52 -23.35
N ASP A 369 2.10 16.29 -22.26
CA ASP A 369 2.14 17.76 -22.26
C ASP A 369 3.55 18.33 -22.02
N ILE A 370 4.58 17.50 -21.89
CA ILE A 370 5.97 17.98 -21.85
C ILE A 370 6.33 18.39 -23.27
N PRO A 371 6.61 19.68 -23.54
CA PRO A 371 7.09 20.10 -24.84
C PRO A 371 8.35 19.30 -25.15
N ARG A 372 8.33 18.54 -26.25
CA ARG A 372 9.56 17.93 -26.75
C ARG A 372 10.55 19.05 -26.98
N THR A 373 11.62 19.13 -26.18
CA THR A 373 12.77 19.94 -26.53
C THR A 373 13.20 19.51 -27.93
N PRO A 374 13.31 20.43 -28.90
CA PRO A 374 13.74 20.05 -30.23
C PRO A 374 15.11 19.37 -30.08
N SER A 375 15.20 18.16 -30.58
CA SER A 375 16.47 17.44 -30.69
C SER A 375 17.45 18.35 -31.44
N PRO A 376 18.70 18.53 -30.99
CA PRO A 376 19.67 19.33 -31.73
C PRO A 376 19.78 18.74 -33.13
N ARG A 377 19.45 19.57 -34.11
CA ARG A 377 19.56 19.23 -35.54
C ARG A 377 21.05 19.00 -35.83
N VAL A 378 21.44 17.76 -35.96
CA VAL A 378 22.79 17.42 -36.43
C VAL A 378 22.78 17.76 -37.91
N GLU A 379 23.34 18.94 -38.27
CA GLU A 379 23.62 19.28 -39.64
C GLU A 379 24.82 18.45 -40.12
N TYR A 380 24.52 17.44 -40.91
CA TYR A 380 25.58 16.76 -41.67
C TYR A 380 26.05 17.65 -42.83
N HIS A 381 27.20 18.27 -42.70
CA HIS A 381 27.91 18.87 -43.83
C HIS A 381 28.33 17.77 -44.78
N ILE A 382 27.58 17.60 -45.88
CA ILE A 382 28.02 16.76 -47.01
C ILE A 382 29.16 17.48 -47.71
N MET A 383 30.39 17.07 -47.46
CA MET A 383 31.53 17.44 -48.33
C MET A 383 31.34 16.76 -49.68
N LYS A 384 31.04 17.57 -50.70
CA LYS A 384 31.07 17.11 -52.08
C LYS A 384 32.52 16.90 -52.49
N HIS A 385 32.97 15.66 -52.52
CA HIS A 385 34.19 15.28 -53.25
C HIS A 385 33.82 15.04 -54.72
N SER A 386 34.42 15.83 -55.56
CA SER A 386 34.49 15.62 -57.00
C SER A 386 35.33 14.39 -57.30
N SER A 387 34.79 13.40 -58.02
CA SER A 387 35.57 12.28 -58.54
C SER A 387 35.16 11.97 -59.96
N ASN A 388 36.16 11.83 -60.78
CA ASN A 388 36.12 11.38 -62.15
C ASN A 388 35.92 9.85 -62.24
N PRO A 389 35.41 9.33 -63.38
CA PRO A 389 34.89 7.98 -63.49
C PRO A 389 35.90 6.97 -64.01
N GLY A 390 35.78 5.72 -63.61
CA GLY A 390 36.51 4.63 -64.25
C GLY A 390 36.38 3.28 -63.55
N HIS A 391 35.80 2.36 -64.31
CA HIS A 391 35.84 0.90 -64.22
C HIS A 391 34.71 0.14 -63.48
N THR A 392 34.03 -0.58 -64.35
CA THR A 392 33.10 -1.70 -64.18
C THR A 392 33.69 -2.87 -63.42
N HIS A 393 32.93 -3.48 -62.54
CA HIS A 393 32.77 -4.93 -62.41
C HIS A 393 31.44 -5.34 -61.78
N LYS A 394 30.80 -6.33 -62.41
CA LYS A 394 29.58 -7.05 -62.04
C LYS A 394 29.85 -7.96 -60.84
N ALA A 395 28.89 -8.08 -59.88
CA ALA A 395 28.53 -9.34 -59.25
C ALA A 395 27.22 -9.20 -58.47
N THR A 396 26.25 -9.85 -58.90
CA THR A 396 25.21 -10.77 -58.39
C THR A 396 24.66 -10.60 -56.97
N ALA A 397 23.33 -10.73 -56.98
CA ALA A 397 22.35 -10.74 -55.89
C ALA A 397 22.56 -11.81 -54.79
N GLY A 398 22.11 -11.45 -53.60
CA GLY A 398 21.90 -12.38 -52.49
C GLY A 398 21.14 -11.70 -51.39
N ALA A 399 19.82 -11.79 -51.38
CA ALA A 399 18.95 -11.37 -50.30
C ALA A 399 19.02 -12.38 -49.15
N THR A 400 19.26 -11.90 -47.93
CA THR A 400 18.94 -12.68 -46.73
C THR A 400 18.52 -11.74 -45.62
N ASN A 401 17.22 -11.90 -45.28
CA ASN A 401 16.57 -11.30 -44.11
C ASN A 401 17.21 -11.86 -42.84
N LEU A 402 17.68 -11.00 -41.95
CA LEU A 402 18.00 -11.35 -40.55
C LEU A 402 17.14 -10.53 -39.61
N ILE A 403 16.18 -11.24 -39.02
CA ILE A 403 15.40 -10.80 -37.88
C ILE A 403 16.30 -10.91 -36.65
N LEU A 404 16.64 -9.78 -36.04
CA LEU A 404 17.35 -9.72 -34.77
C LEU A 404 16.33 -9.63 -33.63
N THR A 405 16.07 -10.77 -33.02
CA THR A 405 15.43 -10.87 -31.69
C THR A 405 16.54 -10.69 -30.62
N SER A 406 16.45 -9.60 -29.88
CA SER A 406 17.35 -9.32 -28.75
C SER A 406 16.79 -9.94 -27.48
N PHE A 407 17.36 -11.08 -27.08
CA PHE A 407 17.16 -11.67 -25.76
C PHE A 407 18.22 -11.06 -24.81
N TYR A 408 17.81 -10.33 -23.79
CA TYR A 408 18.66 -9.99 -22.65
C TYR A 408 18.52 -11.05 -21.58
N PHE A 409 19.55 -11.89 -21.48
CA PHE A 409 19.80 -12.75 -20.32
C PHE A 409 20.35 -11.90 -19.18
N PHE A 410 19.70 -12.00 -18.00
CA PHE A 410 20.25 -11.51 -16.73
C PHE A 410 20.84 -12.71 -15.99
N GLU A 411 22.13 -12.90 -16.07
CA GLU A 411 22.87 -13.81 -15.19
C GLU A 411 23.21 -13.09 -13.87
N CYS A 412 22.64 -13.60 -12.77
CA CYS A 412 23.13 -13.29 -11.44
C CYS A 412 24.28 -14.23 -11.08
N PHE A 413 25.45 -13.66 -10.92
CA PHE A 413 26.62 -14.32 -10.35
C PHE A 413 26.37 -14.74 -8.89
N VAL A 414 26.29 -16.03 -8.65
CA VAL A 414 26.49 -16.64 -7.33
C VAL A 414 27.85 -17.32 -7.35
N LYS A 415 28.80 -16.80 -6.59
CA LYS A 415 30.07 -17.48 -6.32
C LYS A 415 29.86 -18.56 -5.26
N PRO A 416 30.28 -19.82 -5.47
CA PRO A 416 30.28 -20.82 -4.42
C PRO A 416 31.50 -20.60 -3.50
N CYS A 417 31.24 -20.59 -2.19
CA CYS A 417 32.26 -20.68 -1.15
C CYS A 417 32.67 -22.14 -1.00
N SER A 418 33.90 -22.47 -1.38
CA SER A 418 34.53 -23.76 -1.14
C SER A 418 34.86 -23.89 0.35
N ILE A 419 34.36 -24.96 0.97
CA ILE A 419 34.76 -25.44 2.29
C ILE A 419 35.96 -26.35 2.07
N SER A 420 37.12 -26.00 2.60
CA SER A 420 38.24 -26.93 2.80
C SER A 420 38.15 -27.51 4.22
N GLU A 421 38.03 -28.81 4.29
CA GLU A 421 38.28 -29.60 5.50
C GLU A 421 39.77 -29.51 5.89
N ASN A 422 40.02 -29.19 7.15
CA ASN A 422 41.01 -29.75 8.04
C ASN A 422 40.69 -29.38 9.49
#